data_b51812da49c0bf9c2c10de69ddf27f85
#
_entry.id   b51812da49c0bf9c2c10de69ddf27f85
#
_cell.length_a   1.000
_cell.length_b   1.000
_cell.length_c   1.000
_cell.angle_alpha   90.00
_cell.angle_beta   90.00
_cell.angle_gamma   90.00
#
_symmetry.space_group_name_H-M   'P 1'
#
loop_
_entity.id
_entity.type
_entity.pdbx_description
1 polymer ?
#
loop_
_entity_poly.entity_id
_entity_poly.type
_entity_poly.pdbx_seq_one_letter_code
_entity_poly.pdbx_strand_id
1 'polypeptide(L)'
;MTPKTIILSGINIKEGGIFTILDNCLQKISDYAVNKDIKVIALVPDVSLFNYPNIEYIGFPKSKKSWLNRMYYEYYYFKKLSEQLKPDVWFSLHDVSPNVVAKKRFVYFHNPTIFYKSSFKDWKFDYKIGVFSILYEYLTRINLKQNHTVFVQQNWIKTEFEKRYKIQNIKVCNPEFIAFTNSETIELETSKINFFYPLIARSFKNVEIIAQAIQLLPDSMKNKIQVSLTFAEGDSKYGDFIIENYPLEQFNFIGKLTREEVFGYYKSMDCLLFSSKLETWGLPLSEAKAFNKSILAANLPYAKETIGDYETVSFFDIENPKELAQHITDYVNKTIQFEGNSTTFDKNDQLNDWNSIFDYLLKD
;
A
#
# COMPACT_ATOMS: atom_id res chain seq x y z
N MET A 1 21.51 10.64 32.14
CA MET A 1 20.06 10.90 31.83
C MET A 1 19.41 9.55 31.65
N THR A 2 18.13 9.38 31.98
CA THR A 2 17.41 8.13 31.66
C THR A 2 17.16 8.09 30.16
N PRO A 3 17.34 6.91 29.51
CA PRO A 3 17.12 6.77 28.09
C PRO A 3 15.68 7.17 27.69
N LYS A 4 15.53 7.87 26.56
CA LYS A 4 14.19 8.16 26.01
C LYS A 4 13.53 6.85 25.60
N THR A 5 12.31 6.61 26.07
CA THR A 5 11.55 5.39 25.75
C THR A 5 10.62 5.61 24.58
N ILE A 6 10.79 4.80 23.52
CA ILE A 6 9.95 4.78 22.32
C ILE A 6 9.15 3.49 22.29
N ILE A 7 7.82 3.61 22.12
CA ILE A 7 6.96 2.46 21.83
C ILE A 7 6.53 2.51 20.37
N LEU A 8 6.78 1.42 19.65
CA LEU A 8 6.28 1.17 18.30
C LEU A 8 5.13 0.17 18.36
N SER A 9 3.94 0.53 17.89
CA SER A 9 2.78 -0.36 17.94
C SER A 9 2.34 -0.80 16.56
N GLY A 10 2.43 -2.13 16.31
CA GLY A 10 1.98 -2.80 15.09
C GLY A 10 1.18 -4.08 15.39
N ILE A 11 0.38 -4.12 16.45
CA ILE A 11 -0.22 -5.33 17.02
C ILE A 11 -1.14 -6.14 16.09
N ASN A 12 -1.58 -5.59 14.98
CA ASN A 12 -2.45 -6.28 14.01
C ASN A 12 -1.76 -6.54 12.66
N ILE A 13 -0.48 -6.22 12.52
CA ILE A 13 0.28 -6.33 11.27
C ILE A 13 0.99 -7.68 11.22
N LYS A 14 0.54 -8.59 10.33
CA LYS A 14 1.14 -9.94 10.16
C LYS A 14 1.59 -10.23 8.73
N GLU A 15 1.07 -9.54 7.73
CA GLU A 15 1.23 -9.86 6.31
C GLU A 15 0.94 -8.66 5.40
N GLY A 16 1.32 -8.75 4.13
CA GLY A 16 1.05 -7.75 3.10
C GLY A 16 2.01 -6.56 3.15
N GLY A 17 1.74 -5.55 2.33
CA GLY A 17 2.61 -4.36 2.21
C GLY A 17 2.84 -3.60 3.53
N ILE A 18 1.85 -3.58 4.40
CA ILE A 18 1.99 -2.95 5.73
C ILE A 18 2.96 -3.73 6.64
N PHE A 19 3.08 -5.06 6.47
CA PHE A 19 4.08 -5.86 7.18
C PHE A 19 5.50 -5.47 6.75
N THR A 20 5.74 -5.28 5.47
CA THR A 20 7.04 -4.81 4.96
C THR A 20 7.41 -3.45 5.55
N ILE A 21 6.43 -2.55 5.72
CA ILE A 21 6.66 -1.23 6.33
C ILE A 21 7.03 -1.38 7.83
N LEU A 22 6.33 -2.23 8.57
CA LEU A 22 6.63 -2.49 9.98
C LEU A 22 8.01 -3.14 10.13
N ASP A 23 8.31 -4.14 9.32
CA ASP A 23 9.58 -4.87 9.34
C ASP A 23 10.76 -3.94 9.05
N ASN A 24 10.67 -3.13 7.99
CA ASN A 24 11.67 -2.09 7.68
C ASN A 24 11.81 -1.07 8.82
N CYS A 25 10.70 -0.63 9.42
CA CYS A 25 10.74 0.29 10.55
C CYS A 25 11.52 -0.32 11.73
N LEU A 26 11.25 -1.59 12.07
CA LEU A 26 11.91 -2.30 13.17
C LEU A 26 13.40 -2.53 12.88
N GLN A 27 13.76 -2.92 11.65
CA GLN A 27 15.14 -3.04 11.23
C GLN A 27 15.90 -1.73 11.39
N LYS A 28 15.35 -0.65 10.82
CA LYS A 28 16.00 0.67 10.83
C LYS A 28 16.12 1.27 12.24
N ILE A 29 15.10 1.11 13.09
CA ILE A 29 15.22 1.62 14.46
C ILE A 29 16.18 0.80 15.32
N SER A 30 16.33 -0.50 15.04
CA SER A 30 17.35 -1.33 15.68
C SER A 30 18.74 -0.79 15.40
N ASP A 31 19.05 -0.46 14.13
CA ASP A 31 20.33 0.14 13.72
C ASP A 31 20.50 1.55 14.30
N TYR A 32 19.44 2.35 14.26
CA TYR A 32 19.41 3.72 14.78
C TYR A 32 19.67 3.77 16.29
N ALA A 33 19.23 2.76 17.05
CA ALA A 33 19.38 2.70 18.50
C ALA A 33 20.81 2.38 18.98
N VAL A 34 21.66 1.80 18.12
CA VAL A 34 23.02 1.31 18.52
C VAL A 34 23.85 2.37 19.23
N ASN A 35 23.77 3.63 18.80
CA ASN A 35 24.62 4.72 19.31
C ASN A 35 23.81 5.84 19.99
N LYS A 36 22.56 5.57 20.38
CA LYS A 36 21.67 6.56 20.98
C LYS A 36 21.15 6.09 22.34
N ASP A 37 21.03 6.99 23.28
CA ASP A 37 20.48 6.71 24.62
C ASP A 37 18.93 6.62 24.52
N ILE A 38 18.45 5.55 23.85
CA ILE A 38 17.02 5.28 23.67
C ILE A 38 16.71 3.83 24.03
N LYS A 39 15.54 3.61 24.62
CA LYS A 39 14.95 2.30 24.85
C LYS A 39 13.80 2.11 23.86
N VAL A 40 13.86 1.07 23.02
CA VAL A 40 12.83 0.74 22.02
C VAL A 40 12.00 -0.45 22.48
N ILE A 41 10.68 -0.30 22.51
CA ILE A 41 9.71 -1.37 22.82
C ILE A 41 8.78 -1.52 21.64
N ALA A 42 8.72 -2.71 21.03
CA ALA A 42 7.83 -3.02 19.93
C ALA A 42 6.65 -3.88 20.38
N LEU A 43 5.44 -3.38 20.18
CA LEU A 43 4.20 -4.11 20.40
C LEU A 43 3.79 -4.79 19.10
N VAL A 44 3.89 -6.11 19.05
CA VAL A 44 3.71 -6.90 17.84
C VAL A 44 2.65 -7.99 18.02
N PRO A 45 2.02 -8.49 16.94
CA PRO A 45 1.04 -9.57 17.07
C PRO A 45 1.67 -10.89 17.51
N ASP A 46 2.92 -11.14 17.10
CA ASP A 46 3.65 -12.35 17.35
C ASP A 46 5.17 -12.03 17.38
N VAL A 47 5.80 -12.30 18.50
CA VAL A 47 7.23 -11.98 18.69
C VAL A 47 8.15 -12.85 17.82
N SER A 48 7.71 -14.04 17.40
CA SER A 48 8.49 -14.93 16.56
C SER A 48 8.71 -14.43 15.14
N LEU A 49 7.96 -13.41 14.72
CA LEU A 49 8.06 -12.81 13.38
C LEU A 49 9.26 -11.86 13.24
N PHE A 50 9.85 -11.43 14.36
CA PHE A 50 10.89 -10.39 14.37
C PHE A 50 12.04 -10.79 15.30
N ASN A 51 13.27 -10.46 14.88
CA ASN A 51 14.47 -10.76 15.69
C ASN A 51 15.55 -9.70 15.47
N TYR A 52 15.20 -8.43 15.60
CA TYR A 52 16.18 -7.34 15.51
C TYR A 52 16.75 -7.05 16.90
N PRO A 53 18.08 -6.82 17.04
CA PRO A 53 18.70 -6.45 18.31
C PRO A 53 18.21 -5.07 18.81
N ASN A 54 18.50 -4.73 20.05
CA ASN A 54 18.18 -3.44 20.66
C ASN A 54 16.67 -3.10 20.75
N ILE A 55 15.80 -4.08 20.56
CA ILE A 55 14.34 -3.94 20.65
C ILE A 55 13.79 -4.94 21.68
N GLU A 56 13.01 -4.43 22.63
CA GLU A 56 12.20 -5.25 23.52
C GLU A 56 10.86 -5.54 22.87
N TYR A 57 10.48 -6.81 22.70
CA TYR A 57 9.23 -7.20 22.05
C TYR A 57 8.18 -7.60 23.05
N ILE A 58 6.94 -7.10 22.88
CA ILE A 58 5.77 -7.52 23.64
C ILE A 58 4.69 -8.03 22.66
N GLY A 59 4.32 -9.32 22.82
CA GLY A 59 3.40 -10.00 21.93
C GLY A 59 1.93 -9.84 22.28
N PHE A 60 1.07 -9.60 21.25
CA PHE A 60 -0.38 -9.51 21.36
C PHE A 60 -1.11 -10.48 20.44
N PRO A 61 -0.97 -11.82 20.62
CA PRO A 61 -1.51 -12.82 19.68
C PRO A 61 -3.03 -12.82 19.55
N LYS A 62 -3.74 -12.24 20.51
CA LYS A 62 -5.21 -12.13 20.50
C LYS A 62 -5.71 -10.88 19.76
N SER A 63 -4.87 -9.92 19.43
CA SER A 63 -5.27 -8.65 18.80
C SER A 63 -5.97 -8.82 17.46
N LYS A 64 -5.55 -9.81 16.66
CA LYS A 64 -6.10 -10.12 15.32
C LYS A 64 -7.28 -11.09 15.35
N LYS A 65 -7.63 -11.70 16.52
CA LYS A 65 -8.74 -12.68 16.61
C LYS A 65 -10.11 -12.05 16.39
N SER A 66 -10.30 -10.80 16.82
CA SER A 66 -11.54 -10.05 16.62
C SER A 66 -11.31 -8.54 16.71
N TRP A 67 -12.21 -7.78 16.11
CA TRP A 67 -12.26 -6.32 16.27
C TRP A 67 -12.41 -5.88 17.73
N LEU A 68 -13.23 -6.59 18.50
CA LEU A 68 -13.42 -6.29 19.92
C LEU A 68 -12.12 -6.43 20.71
N ASN A 69 -11.32 -7.47 20.43
CA ASN A 69 -10.01 -7.62 21.07
C ASN A 69 -9.07 -6.47 20.71
N ARG A 70 -9.04 -6.07 19.42
CA ARG A 70 -8.23 -4.92 18.99
C ARG A 70 -8.65 -3.64 19.73
N MET A 71 -9.97 -3.34 19.75
CA MET A 71 -10.51 -2.17 20.44
C MET A 71 -10.18 -2.19 21.95
N TYR A 72 -10.26 -3.36 22.58
CA TYR A 72 -9.88 -3.54 23.98
C TYR A 72 -8.41 -3.16 24.21
N TYR A 73 -7.47 -3.66 23.37
CA TYR A 73 -6.06 -3.31 23.51
C TYR A 73 -5.83 -1.82 23.27
N GLU A 74 -6.31 -1.26 22.16
CA GLU A 74 -6.06 0.12 21.74
C GLU A 74 -6.63 1.16 22.70
N TYR A 75 -7.83 0.94 23.24
CA TYR A 75 -8.53 1.98 23.99
C TYR A 75 -8.58 1.75 25.49
N TYR A 76 -8.30 0.54 25.96
CA TYR A 76 -8.32 0.23 27.39
C TYR A 76 -6.96 -0.25 27.92
N TYR A 77 -6.43 -1.34 27.34
CA TYR A 77 -5.21 -1.96 27.86
C TYR A 77 -3.98 -1.07 27.69
N PHE A 78 -3.82 -0.42 26.52
CA PHE A 78 -2.67 0.43 26.24
C PHE A 78 -2.61 1.68 27.11
N LYS A 79 -3.73 2.15 27.62
CA LYS A 79 -3.73 3.20 28.63
C LYS A 79 -2.95 2.76 29.87
N LYS A 80 -3.31 1.61 30.43
CA LYS A 80 -2.64 1.05 31.62
C LYS A 80 -1.17 0.72 31.34
N LEU A 81 -0.86 0.12 30.20
CA LEU A 81 0.49 -0.21 29.80
C LEU A 81 1.36 1.05 29.68
N SER A 82 0.84 2.10 29.06
CA SER A 82 1.57 3.36 28.89
C SER A 82 1.76 4.13 30.21
N GLU A 83 0.83 4.03 31.16
CA GLU A 83 0.98 4.56 32.51
C GLU A 83 2.14 3.88 33.28
N GLN A 84 2.34 2.59 33.03
CA GLN A 84 3.46 1.82 33.64
C GLN A 84 4.81 2.10 32.98
N LEU A 85 4.83 2.10 31.63
CA LEU A 85 6.05 2.25 30.84
C LEU A 85 6.51 3.71 30.71
N LYS A 86 5.59 4.67 30.89
CA LYS A 86 5.84 6.15 30.80
C LYS A 86 6.65 6.54 29.56
N PRO A 87 6.23 6.15 28.33
CA PRO A 87 7.02 6.43 27.16
C PRO A 87 7.11 7.91 26.83
N ASP A 88 8.27 8.32 26.31
CA ASP A 88 8.45 9.65 25.73
C ASP A 88 7.69 9.74 24.39
N VAL A 89 7.76 8.65 23.60
CA VAL A 89 7.12 8.56 22.29
C VAL A 89 6.26 7.29 22.19
N TRP A 90 5.02 7.46 21.73
CA TRP A 90 4.18 6.37 21.27
C TRP A 90 3.89 6.55 19.79
N PHE A 91 4.35 5.58 18.95
CA PHE A 91 4.15 5.59 17.52
C PHE A 91 3.33 4.39 17.06
N SER A 92 2.10 4.64 16.62
CA SER A 92 1.18 3.64 16.08
C SER A 92 1.36 3.49 14.57
N LEU A 93 1.74 2.31 14.09
CA LEU A 93 2.02 2.00 12.69
C LEU A 93 0.81 1.34 11.96
N HIS A 94 -0.42 1.51 12.47
CA HIS A 94 -1.56 0.74 11.97
C HIS A 94 -2.91 1.49 12.02
N ASP A 95 -2.96 2.73 11.56
CA ASP A 95 -4.17 3.51 11.27
C ASP A 95 -5.06 3.89 12.48
N VAL A 96 -4.67 3.57 13.70
CA VAL A 96 -5.48 3.83 14.90
C VAL A 96 -4.69 4.68 15.89
N SER A 97 -5.35 5.70 16.44
CA SER A 97 -4.82 6.54 17.52
C SER A 97 -5.28 5.97 18.86
N PRO A 98 -4.46 5.19 19.57
CA PRO A 98 -4.86 4.53 20.81
C PRO A 98 -5.06 5.51 21.95
N ASN A 99 -5.74 5.04 23.00
CA ASN A 99 -5.81 5.77 24.26
C ASN A 99 -4.55 5.44 25.09
N VAL A 100 -3.57 6.35 25.09
CA VAL A 100 -2.28 6.14 25.77
C VAL A 100 -1.81 7.40 26.47
N VAL A 101 -0.96 7.23 27.48
CA VAL A 101 -0.24 8.30 28.18
C VAL A 101 1.21 8.28 27.68
N ALA A 102 1.57 9.28 26.88
CA ALA A 102 2.92 9.47 26.35
C ALA A 102 3.19 10.97 26.22
N LYS A 103 4.47 11.40 26.25
CA LYS A 103 4.81 12.81 26.03
C LYS A 103 4.42 13.25 24.62
N LYS A 104 4.72 12.40 23.62
CA LYS A 104 4.33 12.62 22.22
C LYS A 104 3.67 11.38 21.65
N ARG A 105 2.61 11.56 20.88
CA ARG A 105 1.85 10.52 20.22
C ARG A 105 1.87 10.73 18.72
N PHE A 106 2.11 9.66 17.98
CA PHE A 106 2.18 9.67 16.53
C PHE A 106 1.40 8.48 15.97
N VAL A 107 0.83 8.66 14.80
CA VAL A 107 0.14 7.61 14.06
C VAL A 107 0.52 7.65 12.60
N TYR A 108 0.71 6.50 11.98
CA TYR A 108 0.97 6.36 10.55
C TYR A 108 -0.19 5.63 9.86
N PHE A 109 -0.79 6.31 8.89
CA PHE A 109 -1.93 5.81 8.12
C PHE A 109 -1.51 5.13 6.84
N HIS A 110 -1.96 3.87 6.67
CA HIS A 110 -1.68 3.00 5.52
C HIS A 110 -2.96 2.57 4.79
N ASN A 111 -4.15 2.85 5.36
CA ASN A 111 -5.41 2.34 4.84
C ASN A 111 -6.22 3.42 4.13
N PRO A 112 -6.37 3.36 2.79
CA PRO A 112 -7.11 4.35 2.03
C PRO A 112 -8.63 4.11 2.05
N THR A 113 -9.13 3.02 2.66
CA THR A 113 -10.56 2.65 2.59
C THR A 113 -11.51 3.70 3.16
N ILE A 114 -11.03 4.57 4.07
CA ILE A 114 -11.80 5.71 4.60
C ILE A 114 -12.18 6.74 3.51
N PHE A 115 -11.47 6.76 2.38
CA PHE A 115 -11.74 7.65 1.25
C PHE A 115 -12.50 6.95 0.14
N TYR A 116 -12.70 5.64 0.26
CA TYR A 116 -13.34 4.83 -0.75
C TYR A 116 -14.85 4.86 -0.62
N LYS A 117 -15.52 5.25 -1.71
CA LYS A 117 -16.97 5.10 -1.83
C LYS A 117 -17.26 3.70 -2.36
N SER A 118 -17.62 2.79 -1.46
CA SER A 118 -17.94 1.42 -1.83
C SER A 118 -19.12 1.35 -2.79
N SER A 119 -18.97 0.58 -3.86
CA SER A 119 -19.99 0.29 -4.85
C SER A 119 -20.83 -0.94 -4.45
N PHE A 120 -21.93 -1.19 -5.15
CA PHE A 120 -22.72 -2.42 -4.96
C PHE A 120 -21.89 -3.69 -5.21
N LYS A 121 -20.92 -3.63 -6.13
CA LYS A 121 -19.99 -4.75 -6.38
C LYS A 121 -19.14 -5.07 -5.17
N ASP A 122 -18.63 -4.04 -4.48
CA ASP A 122 -17.84 -4.23 -3.27
C ASP A 122 -18.63 -4.95 -2.19
N TRP A 123 -19.89 -4.57 -1.97
CA TRP A 123 -20.78 -5.25 -1.03
C TRP A 123 -21.06 -6.70 -1.42
N LYS A 124 -21.17 -6.99 -2.73
CA LYS A 124 -21.41 -8.35 -3.24
C LYS A 124 -20.20 -9.26 -3.03
N PHE A 125 -18.99 -8.80 -3.35
CA PHE A 125 -17.79 -9.63 -3.35
C PHE A 125 -17.01 -9.58 -2.05
N ASP A 126 -16.96 -8.43 -1.38
CA ASP A 126 -16.30 -8.24 -0.09
C ASP A 126 -17.07 -7.23 0.77
N TYR A 127 -18.15 -7.69 1.39
CA TYR A 127 -18.97 -6.85 2.27
C TYR A 127 -18.16 -6.18 3.39
N LYS A 128 -17.01 -6.77 3.77
CA LYS A 128 -16.13 -6.19 4.78
C LYS A 128 -15.58 -4.84 4.32
N ILE A 129 -15.22 -4.70 3.04
CA ILE A 129 -14.77 -3.40 2.48
C ILE A 129 -15.87 -2.36 2.63
N GLY A 130 -17.12 -2.71 2.30
CA GLY A 130 -18.27 -1.81 2.47
C GLY A 130 -18.47 -1.37 3.92
N VAL A 131 -18.45 -2.33 4.86
CA VAL A 131 -18.54 -2.04 6.30
C VAL A 131 -17.34 -1.20 6.77
N PHE A 132 -16.14 -1.56 6.33
CA PHE A 132 -14.92 -0.84 6.69
C PHE A 132 -14.90 0.60 6.19
N SER A 133 -15.34 0.86 4.96
CA SER A 133 -15.36 2.21 4.42
C SER A 133 -16.23 3.17 5.24
N ILE A 134 -17.27 2.64 5.90
CA ILE A 134 -18.15 3.43 6.76
C ILE A 134 -17.62 3.53 8.19
N LEU A 135 -17.34 2.37 8.82
CA LEU A 135 -16.97 2.35 10.24
C LEU A 135 -15.56 2.90 10.50
N TYR A 136 -14.64 2.70 9.55
CA TYR A 136 -13.25 3.12 9.73
C TYR A 136 -13.11 4.64 9.77
N GLU A 137 -13.98 5.36 9.10
CA GLU A 137 -14.02 6.83 9.20
C GLU A 137 -14.27 7.29 10.64
N TYR A 138 -15.22 6.64 11.35
CA TYR A 138 -15.52 6.97 12.75
C TYR A 138 -14.38 6.56 13.68
N LEU A 139 -13.79 5.38 13.46
CA LEU A 139 -12.66 4.91 14.26
C LEU A 139 -11.43 5.81 14.11
N THR A 140 -11.17 6.29 12.90
CA THR A 140 -10.07 7.23 12.63
C THR A 140 -10.22 8.54 13.41
N ARG A 141 -11.45 9.01 13.67
CA ARG A 141 -11.70 10.24 14.44
C ARG A 141 -11.33 10.12 15.90
N ILE A 142 -11.36 8.89 16.46
CA ILE A 142 -11.09 8.67 17.89
C ILE A 142 -9.62 9.03 18.16
N ASN A 143 -9.40 9.94 19.07
CA ASN A 143 -8.08 10.42 19.51
C ASN A 143 -7.19 11.01 18.39
N LEU A 144 -7.66 11.14 17.14
CA LEU A 144 -6.85 11.62 16.02
C LEU A 144 -6.20 12.98 16.33
N LYS A 145 -6.99 13.92 16.87
CA LYS A 145 -6.52 15.27 17.24
C LYS A 145 -5.56 15.32 18.42
N GLN A 146 -5.41 14.21 19.15
CA GLN A 146 -4.50 14.11 20.29
C GLN A 146 -3.08 13.69 19.85
N ASN A 147 -2.89 13.31 18.58
CA ASN A 147 -1.56 13.03 18.06
C ASN A 147 -0.77 14.32 17.90
N HIS A 148 0.51 14.25 18.21
CA HIS A 148 1.47 15.31 17.94
C HIS A 148 1.62 15.51 16.43
N THR A 149 1.70 14.39 15.69
CA THR A 149 1.71 14.38 14.22
C THR A 149 1.04 13.11 13.70
N VAL A 150 0.32 13.28 12.61
CA VAL A 150 -0.26 12.21 11.81
C VAL A 150 0.62 12.03 10.56
N PHE A 151 1.19 10.84 10.39
CA PHE A 151 1.93 10.51 9.18
C PHE A 151 1.00 9.87 8.15
N VAL A 152 1.16 10.24 6.90
CA VAL A 152 0.44 9.69 5.75
C VAL A 152 1.41 9.40 4.62
N GLN A 153 1.05 8.51 3.70
CA GLN A 153 1.98 8.09 2.65
C GLN A 153 2.08 9.09 1.50
N GLN A 154 1.04 9.88 1.24
CA GLN A 154 0.97 10.76 0.07
C GLN A 154 0.26 12.10 0.37
N ASN A 155 0.53 13.10 -0.46
CA ASN A 155 -0.06 14.43 -0.36
C ASN A 155 -1.58 14.44 -0.58
N TRP A 156 -2.09 13.58 -1.47
CA TRP A 156 -3.53 13.49 -1.66
C TRP A 156 -4.25 13.02 -0.38
N ILE A 157 -3.62 12.10 0.38
CA ILE A 157 -4.14 11.66 1.69
C ILE A 157 -4.08 12.80 2.69
N LYS A 158 -2.96 13.55 2.74
CA LYS A 158 -2.81 14.74 3.59
C LYS A 158 -3.97 15.72 3.33
N THR A 159 -4.20 16.06 2.07
CA THR A 159 -5.28 16.97 1.65
C THR A 159 -6.66 16.48 2.09
N GLU A 160 -6.94 15.19 1.92
CA GLU A 160 -8.20 14.59 2.36
C GLU A 160 -8.35 14.58 3.89
N PHE A 161 -7.28 14.33 4.64
CA PHE A 161 -7.30 14.41 6.11
C PHE A 161 -7.54 15.83 6.61
N GLU A 162 -6.85 16.81 6.04
CA GLU A 162 -7.05 18.23 6.36
C GLU A 162 -8.51 18.65 6.14
N LYS A 163 -9.08 18.26 5.00
CA LYS A 163 -10.45 18.57 4.63
C LYS A 163 -11.48 17.90 5.56
N ARG A 164 -11.33 16.57 5.83
CA ARG A 164 -12.33 15.78 6.57
C ARG A 164 -12.24 15.95 8.08
N TYR A 165 -11.04 15.99 8.61
CA TYR A 165 -10.81 15.96 10.06
C TYR A 165 -10.39 17.32 10.65
N LYS A 166 -10.12 18.30 9.77
CA LYS A 166 -9.68 19.66 10.16
C LYS A 166 -8.48 19.61 11.10
N ILE A 167 -7.46 18.88 10.71
CA ILE A 167 -6.15 18.80 11.39
C ILE A 167 -5.08 19.34 10.44
N GLN A 168 -4.02 19.95 11.00
CA GLN A 168 -2.92 20.55 10.24
C GLN A 168 -1.56 19.90 10.54
N ASN A 169 -1.48 19.15 11.64
CA ASN A 169 -0.27 18.45 12.08
C ASN A 169 -0.07 17.13 11.31
N ILE A 170 0.00 17.21 9.99
CA ILE A 170 0.16 16.06 9.10
C ILE A 170 1.48 16.18 8.35
N LYS A 171 2.25 15.09 8.32
CA LYS A 171 3.45 14.97 7.51
C LYS A 171 3.34 13.82 6.53
N VAL A 172 3.83 14.05 5.32
CA VAL A 172 3.93 13.00 4.32
C VAL A 172 5.22 12.22 4.56
N CYS A 173 5.09 10.89 4.59
CA CYS A 173 6.20 9.98 4.70
C CYS A 173 6.03 8.86 3.67
N ASN A 174 6.96 8.80 2.73
CA ASN A 174 6.91 7.80 1.67
C ASN A 174 7.48 6.47 2.19
N PRO A 175 6.86 5.32 1.87
CA PRO A 175 7.45 4.03 2.18
C PRO A 175 8.76 3.86 1.41
N GLU A 176 9.82 3.43 2.10
CA GLU A 176 11.06 3.04 1.44
C GLU A 176 10.78 1.86 0.51
N PHE A 177 11.16 2.00 -0.75
CA PHE A 177 11.12 0.94 -1.72
C PHE A 177 12.51 0.31 -1.86
N ILE A 178 12.61 -0.99 -1.55
CA ILE A 178 13.84 -1.76 -1.75
C ILE A 178 13.66 -2.63 -3.00
N ALA A 179 14.35 -2.26 -4.08
CA ALA A 179 14.41 -3.09 -5.27
C ALA A 179 15.32 -4.29 -5.04
N PHE A 180 14.80 -5.50 -5.22
CA PHE A 180 15.60 -6.72 -5.24
C PHE A 180 16.20 -6.91 -6.63
N THR A 181 17.51 -6.75 -6.75
CA THR A 181 18.21 -6.85 -8.06
C THR A 181 18.50 -8.29 -8.48
N ASN A 182 18.48 -9.25 -7.56
CA ASN A 182 18.94 -10.63 -7.78
C ASN A 182 17.85 -11.65 -8.15
N SER A 183 16.63 -11.23 -8.52
CA SER A 183 15.61 -12.16 -9.02
C SER A 183 15.99 -12.71 -10.39
N GLU A 184 15.65 -13.97 -10.63
CA GLU A 184 15.75 -14.58 -11.98
C GLU A 184 14.67 -14.00 -12.91
N THR A 185 14.91 -14.02 -14.21
CA THR A 185 13.91 -13.66 -15.22
C THR A 185 12.92 -14.79 -15.40
N ILE A 186 11.65 -14.47 -15.62
CA ILE A 186 10.61 -15.45 -15.99
C ILE A 186 10.54 -15.57 -17.51
N GLU A 187 10.46 -16.78 -18.03
CA GLU A 187 10.22 -16.98 -19.45
C GLU A 187 8.78 -16.61 -19.80
N LEU A 188 8.62 -15.65 -20.70
CA LEU A 188 7.34 -15.19 -21.22
C LEU A 188 7.30 -15.45 -22.74
N GLU A 189 6.09 -15.54 -23.31
CA GLU A 189 5.90 -15.72 -24.73
C GLU A 189 6.40 -14.49 -25.51
N THR A 190 7.52 -14.66 -26.24
CA THR A 190 8.19 -13.57 -26.95
C THR A 190 7.46 -13.10 -28.21
N SER A 191 6.48 -13.85 -28.69
CA SER A 191 5.64 -13.48 -29.84
C SER A 191 4.53 -12.49 -29.45
N LYS A 192 4.30 -12.28 -28.15
CA LYS A 192 3.27 -11.41 -27.59
C LYS A 192 3.86 -10.26 -26.79
N ILE A 193 3.12 -9.18 -26.69
CA ILE A 193 3.35 -8.12 -25.71
C ILE A 193 2.79 -8.59 -24.37
N ASN A 194 3.64 -8.67 -23.38
CA ASN A 194 3.33 -9.20 -22.06
C ASN A 194 3.02 -8.09 -21.08
N PHE A 195 1.74 -7.90 -20.80
CA PHE A 195 1.29 -7.03 -19.72
C PHE A 195 1.28 -7.82 -18.40
N PHE A 196 1.55 -7.11 -17.30
CA PHE A 196 1.54 -7.69 -15.97
C PHE A 196 0.72 -6.83 -15.02
N TYR A 197 -0.10 -7.44 -14.18
CA TYR A 197 -0.80 -6.78 -13.10
C TYR A 197 -0.73 -7.62 -11.82
N PRO A 198 0.24 -7.34 -10.92
CA PRO A 198 0.32 -8.01 -9.63
C PRO A 198 -0.76 -7.48 -8.70
N LEU A 199 -1.65 -8.35 -8.23
CA LEU A 199 -2.77 -7.97 -7.38
C LEU A 199 -3.25 -9.10 -6.47
N ILE A 200 -3.86 -8.72 -5.36
CA ILE A 200 -4.81 -9.58 -4.65
C ILE A 200 -6.18 -9.27 -5.24
N ALA A 201 -6.88 -10.27 -5.77
CA ALA A 201 -8.14 -10.09 -6.48
C ALA A 201 -9.25 -9.55 -5.56
N ARG A 202 -9.49 -8.24 -5.66
CA ARG A 202 -10.55 -7.48 -4.97
C ARG A 202 -11.22 -6.53 -5.95
N SER A 203 -12.49 -6.21 -5.73
CA SER A 203 -13.32 -5.40 -6.62
C SER A 203 -12.73 -4.03 -6.98
N PHE A 204 -12.06 -3.38 -6.03
CA PHE A 204 -11.41 -2.09 -6.27
C PHE A 204 -10.15 -2.18 -7.17
N LYS A 205 -9.64 -3.38 -7.44
CA LYS A 205 -8.55 -3.59 -8.40
C LYS A 205 -8.99 -3.45 -9.86
N ASN A 206 -10.32 -3.45 -10.10
CA ASN A 206 -10.94 -3.07 -11.38
C ASN A 206 -10.41 -3.83 -12.59
N VAL A 207 -10.25 -5.16 -12.47
CA VAL A 207 -9.80 -6.02 -13.59
C VAL A 207 -10.79 -6.00 -14.74
N GLU A 208 -12.08 -5.71 -14.46
CA GLU A 208 -13.13 -5.62 -15.46
C GLU A 208 -12.83 -4.60 -16.56
N ILE A 209 -12.20 -3.47 -16.23
CA ILE A 209 -11.91 -2.46 -17.27
C ILE A 209 -10.86 -3.00 -18.25
N ILE A 210 -9.90 -3.80 -17.76
CA ILE A 210 -8.91 -4.45 -18.63
C ILE A 210 -9.61 -5.45 -19.53
N ALA A 211 -10.50 -6.27 -18.98
CA ALA A 211 -11.29 -7.25 -19.77
C ALA A 211 -12.14 -6.55 -20.84
N GLN A 212 -12.86 -5.49 -20.45
CA GLN A 212 -13.69 -4.71 -21.38
C GLN A 212 -12.84 -4.03 -22.47
N ALA A 213 -11.67 -3.51 -22.13
CA ALA A 213 -10.74 -2.94 -23.10
C ALA A 213 -10.26 -3.99 -24.11
N ILE A 214 -9.88 -5.17 -23.63
CA ILE A 214 -9.46 -6.28 -24.52
C ILE A 214 -10.60 -6.72 -25.45
N GLN A 215 -11.86 -6.79 -24.96
CA GLN A 215 -13.01 -7.13 -25.77
C GLN A 215 -13.23 -6.15 -26.95
N LEU A 216 -12.87 -4.89 -26.77
CA LEU A 216 -12.97 -3.84 -27.78
C LEU A 216 -11.86 -3.90 -28.84
N LEU A 217 -10.76 -4.62 -28.59
CA LEU A 217 -9.67 -4.74 -29.54
C LEU A 217 -10.07 -5.57 -30.76
N PRO A 218 -9.53 -5.26 -31.96
CA PRO A 218 -9.60 -6.18 -33.12
C PRO A 218 -8.91 -7.52 -32.81
N ASP A 219 -9.38 -8.61 -33.41
CA ASP A 219 -8.80 -9.94 -33.18
C ASP A 219 -7.33 -10.02 -33.55
N SER A 220 -6.92 -9.30 -34.58
CA SER A 220 -5.50 -9.19 -34.96
C SER A 220 -4.61 -8.56 -33.88
N MET A 221 -5.18 -7.77 -32.94
CA MET A 221 -4.50 -7.22 -31.79
C MET A 221 -4.59 -8.12 -30.58
N LYS A 222 -5.75 -8.75 -30.34
CA LYS A 222 -5.94 -9.70 -29.23
C LYS A 222 -4.88 -10.79 -29.25
N ASN A 223 -4.58 -11.33 -30.45
CA ASN A 223 -3.58 -12.40 -30.62
C ASN A 223 -2.13 -11.96 -30.31
N LYS A 224 -1.87 -10.67 -30.22
CA LYS A 224 -0.54 -10.10 -29.95
C LYS A 224 -0.28 -9.76 -28.51
N ILE A 225 -1.25 -9.96 -27.61
CA ILE A 225 -1.13 -9.56 -26.21
C ILE A 225 -1.38 -10.72 -25.26
N GLN A 226 -0.77 -10.65 -24.10
CA GLN A 226 -1.06 -11.45 -22.92
C GLN A 226 -1.04 -10.59 -21.67
N VAL A 227 -1.95 -10.87 -20.74
CA VAL A 227 -2.04 -10.16 -19.46
C VAL A 227 -1.93 -11.17 -18.34
N SER A 228 -0.83 -11.16 -17.60
CA SER A 228 -0.60 -12.01 -16.43
C SER A 228 -1.18 -11.37 -15.17
N LEU A 229 -2.05 -12.11 -14.47
CA LEU A 229 -2.78 -11.69 -13.27
C LEU A 229 -2.44 -12.64 -12.10
N THR A 230 -2.04 -12.10 -10.95
CA THR A 230 -1.52 -12.90 -9.82
C THR A 230 -2.60 -13.45 -8.90
N PHE A 231 -3.62 -14.07 -9.47
CA PHE A 231 -4.63 -14.83 -8.74
C PHE A 231 -5.10 -16.03 -9.55
N ALA A 232 -5.72 -17.00 -8.89
CA ALA A 232 -6.29 -18.20 -9.47
C ALA A 232 -7.72 -18.43 -8.97
N GLU A 233 -8.37 -19.43 -9.54
CA GLU A 233 -9.70 -19.89 -9.09
C GLU A 233 -9.66 -20.28 -7.61
N GLY A 234 -10.68 -19.86 -6.86
CA GLY A 234 -10.80 -20.10 -5.42
C GLY A 234 -10.05 -19.12 -4.53
N ASP A 235 -9.23 -18.22 -5.07
CA ASP A 235 -8.49 -17.23 -4.26
C ASP A 235 -9.43 -16.16 -3.65
N SER A 236 -10.49 -15.78 -4.38
CA SER A 236 -11.51 -14.85 -3.90
C SER A 236 -12.77 -14.89 -4.75
N LYS A 237 -13.92 -14.52 -4.15
CA LYS A 237 -15.19 -14.38 -4.89
C LYS A 237 -15.11 -13.42 -6.07
N TYR A 238 -14.27 -12.39 -5.97
CA TYR A 238 -14.08 -11.45 -7.07
C TYR A 238 -13.19 -12.04 -8.17
N GLY A 239 -12.15 -12.79 -7.80
CA GLY A 239 -11.31 -13.52 -8.76
C GLY A 239 -12.13 -14.53 -9.55
N ASP A 240 -12.94 -15.33 -8.86
CA ASP A 240 -13.84 -16.31 -9.49
C ASP A 240 -14.82 -15.62 -10.45
N PHE A 241 -15.41 -14.49 -10.03
CA PHE A 241 -16.27 -13.70 -10.90
C PHE A 241 -15.55 -13.23 -12.19
N ILE A 242 -14.28 -12.80 -12.10
CA ILE A 242 -13.52 -12.37 -13.27
C ILE A 242 -13.27 -13.57 -14.20
N ILE A 243 -12.84 -14.71 -13.67
CA ILE A 243 -12.56 -15.91 -14.45
C ILE A 243 -13.82 -16.41 -15.19
N GLU A 244 -14.97 -16.45 -14.48
CA GLU A 244 -16.24 -16.93 -15.04
C GLU A 244 -16.85 -15.98 -16.07
N ASN A 245 -16.79 -14.66 -15.84
CA ASN A 245 -17.51 -13.69 -16.67
C ASN A 245 -16.66 -13.07 -17.78
N TYR A 246 -15.33 -13.21 -17.70
CA TYR A 246 -14.37 -12.72 -18.70
C TYR A 246 -13.39 -13.83 -19.08
N PRO A 247 -13.85 -14.93 -19.73
CA PRO A 247 -13.00 -16.05 -20.16
C PRO A 247 -12.19 -15.66 -21.40
N LEU A 248 -11.28 -14.72 -21.24
CA LEU A 248 -10.45 -14.20 -22.33
C LEU A 248 -9.16 -15.03 -22.45
N GLU A 249 -8.84 -15.48 -23.67
CA GLU A 249 -7.58 -16.20 -23.97
C GLU A 249 -6.33 -15.33 -23.67
N GLN A 250 -6.49 -14.02 -23.65
CA GLN A 250 -5.44 -13.05 -23.32
C GLN A 250 -5.12 -13.01 -21.82
N PHE A 251 -5.99 -13.51 -20.95
CA PHE A 251 -5.73 -13.57 -19.52
C PHE A 251 -4.95 -14.84 -19.15
N ASN A 252 -3.86 -14.64 -18.44
CA ASN A 252 -3.08 -15.69 -17.82
C ASN A 252 -3.18 -15.56 -16.29
N PHE A 253 -3.99 -16.41 -15.66
CA PHE A 253 -4.19 -16.45 -14.21
C PHE A 253 -3.09 -17.30 -13.58
N ILE A 254 -2.03 -16.65 -13.09
CA ILE A 254 -0.78 -17.30 -12.66
C ILE A 254 -0.75 -17.64 -11.16
N GLY A 255 -1.83 -17.36 -10.43
CA GLY A 255 -1.89 -17.60 -8.99
C GLY A 255 -1.03 -16.63 -8.17
N LYS A 256 -0.89 -16.93 -6.88
CA LYS A 256 -0.06 -16.14 -5.97
C LYS A 256 1.41 -16.41 -6.22
N LEU A 257 2.18 -15.34 -6.29
CA LEU A 257 3.63 -15.38 -6.48
C LEU A 257 4.37 -15.03 -5.20
N THR A 258 5.55 -15.57 -5.05
CA THR A 258 6.55 -15.09 -4.09
C THR A 258 7.06 -13.70 -4.52
N ARG A 259 7.73 -13.00 -3.61
CA ARG A 259 8.30 -11.69 -3.92
C ARG A 259 9.36 -11.75 -5.03
N GLU A 260 10.16 -12.81 -5.05
CA GLU A 260 11.19 -13.06 -6.06
C GLU A 260 10.58 -13.28 -7.45
N GLU A 261 9.52 -14.10 -7.53
CA GLU A 261 8.79 -14.34 -8.78
C GLU A 261 8.15 -13.06 -9.32
N VAL A 262 7.55 -12.23 -8.45
CA VAL A 262 7.01 -10.92 -8.85
C VAL A 262 8.10 -10.05 -9.48
N PHE A 263 9.30 -10.00 -8.90
CA PHE A 263 10.42 -9.26 -9.49
C PHE A 263 10.92 -9.89 -10.79
N GLY A 264 10.86 -11.22 -10.92
CA GLY A 264 11.12 -11.92 -12.19
C GLY A 264 10.16 -11.48 -13.30
N TYR A 265 8.86 -11.36 -12.97
CA TYR A 265 7.86 -10.80 -13.91
C TYR A 265 8.16 -9.36 -14.28
N TYR A 266 8.53 -8.49 -13.32
CA TYR A 266 8.92 -7.12 -13.63
C TYR A 266 10.13 -7.04 -14.58
N LYS A 267 11.08 -7.97 -14.48
CA LYS A 267 12.21 -8.02 -15.43
C LYS A 267 11.76 -8.41 -16.84
N SER A 268 10.84 -9.36 -16.95
CA SER A 268 10.46 -9.99 -18.23
C SER A 268 9.29 -9.30 -18.94
N MET A 269 8.34 -8.69 -18.20
CA MET A 269 7.18 -8.03 -18.81
C MET A 269 7.56 -6.84 -19.68
N ASP A 270 6.69 -6.47 -20.61
CA ASP A 270 6.83 -5.27 -21.44
C ASP A 270 6.19 -4.05 -20.78
N CYS A 271 5.02 -4.21 -20.15
CA CYS A 271 4.25 -3.08 -19.62
C CYS A 271 3.45 -3.49 -18.37
N LEU A 272 3.43 -2.61 -17.37
CA LEU A 272 2.52 -2.71 -16.23
C LEU A 272 1.14 -2.19 -16.63
N LEU A 273 0.06 -2.98 -16.40
CA LEU A 273 -1.31 -2.49 -16.38
C LEU A 273 -1.72 -2.28 -14.92
N PHE A 274 -2.15 -1.06 -14.54
CA PHE A 274 -2.50 -0.77 -13.16
C PHE A 274 -3.81 0.01 -13.06
N SER A 275 -4.93 -0.72 -12.94
CA SER A 275 -6.30 -0.19 -12.99
C SER A 275 -6.97 0.02 -11.62
N SER A 276 -6.21 -0.07 -10.52
CA SER A 276 -6.76 -0.01 -9.16
C SER A 276 -7.47 1.33 -8.88
N LYS A 277 -8.70 1.25 -8.34
CA LYS A 277 -9.48 2.42 -7.90
C LYS A 277 -9.05 2.97 -6.54
N LEU A 278 -8.30 2.18 -5.79
CA LEU A 278 -7.95 2.49 -4.41
C LEU A 278 -6.56 1.98 -4.04
N GLU A 279 -5.66 2.90 -3.73
CA GLU A 279 -4.32 2.63 -3.17
C GLU A 279 -3.92 3.77 -2.23
N THR A 280 -3.06 3.47 -1.27
CA THR A 280 -2.35 4.52 -0.53
C THR A 280 -1.10 4.96 -1.27
N TRP A 281 -0.36 4.00 -1.85
CA TRP A 281 0.86 4.25 -2.60
C TRP A 281 0.82 3.63 -4.00
N GLY A 282 0.42 2.36 -4.11
CA GLY A 282 0.52 1.61 -5.36
C GLY A 282 1.94 1.11 -5.58
N LEU A 283 2.46 0.27 -4.68
CA LEU A 283 3.82 -0.30 -4.78
C LEU A 283 4.16 -0.86 -6.17
N PRO A 284 3.26 -1.54 -6.90
CA PRO A 284 3.54 -2.00 -8.25
C PRO A 284 3.99 -0.89 -9.23
N LEU A 285 3.53 0.34 -9.04
CA LEU A 285 3.99 1.47 -9.86
C LEU A 285 5.46 1.80 -9.57
N SER A 286 5.86 1.84 -8.28
CA SER A 286 7.26 2.06 -7.90
C SER A 286 8.17 0.93 -8.37
N GLU A 287 7.67 -0.31 -8.31
CA GLU A 287 8.38 -1.51 -8.76
C GLU A 287 8.63 -1.46 -10.27
N ALA A 288 7.60 -1.19 -11.06
CA ALA A 288 7.73 -1.08 -12.52
C ALA A 288 8.72 0.03 -12.93
N LYS A 289 8.68 1.18 -12.24
CA LYS A 289 9.66 2.28 -12.44
C LYS A 289 11.09 1.82 -12.18
N ALA A 290 11.33 1.09 -11.09
CA ALA A 290 12.66 0.60 -10.73
C ALA A 290 13.23 -0.38 -11.78
N PHE A 291 12.37 -1.06 -12.52
CA PHE A 291 12.74 -1.92 -13.65
C PHE A 291 12.67 -1.21 -15.02
N ASN A 292 12.48 0.11 -15.04
CA ASN A 292 12.38 0.92 -16.28
C ASN A 292 11.28 0.40 -17.25
N LYS A 293 10.14 -0.04 -16.71
CA LYS A 293 9.05 -0.61 -17.51
C LYS A 293 8.02 0.45 -17.87
N SER A 294 7.42 0.32 -19.06
CA SER A 294 6.27 1.11 -19.46
C SER A 294 5.09 0.87 -18.52
N ILE A 295 4.28 1.89 -18.29
CA ILE A 295 3.16 1.84 -17.35
C ILE A 295 1.89 2.40 -18.00
N LEU A 296 0.80 1.64 -17.97
CA LEU A 296 -0.56 2.13 -18.22
C LEU A 296 -1.29 2.13 -16.87
N ALA A 297 -1.57 3.31 -16.32
CA ALA A 297 -2.07 3.47 -14.96
C ALA A 297 -3.43 4.19 -14.92
N ALA A 298 -4.21 3.88 -13.90
CA ALA A 298 -5.41 4.62 -13.56
C ALA A 298 -5.12 6.12 -13.35
N ASN A 299 -5.89 7.00 -13.96
CA ASN A 299 -5.77 8.45 -13.82
C ASN A 299 -6.32 8.93 -12.47
N LEU A 300 -5.61 8.57 -11.40
CA LEU A 300 -6.00 8.87 -10.02
C LEU A 300 -4.85 9.56 -9.25
N PRO A 301 -5.17 10.36 -8.21
CA PRO A 301 -4.19 11.13 -7.46
C PRO A 301 -3.02 10.28 -6.93
N TYR A 302 -3.31 9.09 -6.37
CA TYR A 302 -2.27 8.20 -5.86
C TYR A 302 -1.29 7.76 -6.95
N ALA A 303 -1.79 7.44 -8.15
CA ALA A 303 -0.95 6.96 -9.23
C ALA A 303 -0.03 8.09 -9.74
N LYS A 304 -0.58 9.29 -9.92
CA LYS A 304 0.20 10.47 -10.30
C LYS A 304 1.31 10.78 -9.29
N GLU A 305 1.01 10.71 -8.00
CA GLU A 305 2.00 10.99 -6.96
C GLU A 305 3.09 9.92 -6.90
N THR A 306 2.74 8.62 -7.02
CA THR A 306 3.73 7.53 -7.04
C THR A 306 4.58 7.54 -8.31
N ILE A 307 3.99 7.85 -9.45
CA ILE A 307 4.71 7.99 -10.72
C ILE A 307 5.73 9.12 -10.63
N GLY A 308 5.36 10.27 -10.07
CA GLY A 308 6.25 11.42 -9.97
C GLY A 308 6.66 11.92 -11.35
N ASP A 309 7.95 12.01 -11.61
CA ASP A 309 8.57 12.50 -12.84
C ASP A 309 8.93 11.39 -13.86
N TYR A 310 8.37 10.17 -13.70
CA TYR A 310 8.63 9.07 -14.62
C TYR A 310 7.96 9.30 -15.97
N GLU A 311 8.72 9.21 -17.05
CA GLU A 311 8.29 9.62 -18.39
C GLU A 311 7.50 8.54 -19.13
N THR A 312 7.82 7.25 -18.93
CA THR A 312 7.23 6.13 -19.70
C THR A 312 5.89 5.66 -19.10
N VAL A 313 4.97 6.60 -18.96
CA VAL A 313 3.62 6.36 -18.42
C VAL A 313 2.55 7.03 -19.27
N SER A 314 1.40 6.34 -19.42
CA SER A 314 0.13 6.92 -19.88
C SER A 314 -0.95 6.63 -18.86
N PHE A 315 -1.83 7.60 -18.63
CA PHE A 315 -2.93 7.50 -17.69
C PHE A 315 -4.24 7.29 -18.44
N PHE A 316 -5.15 6.49 -17.88
CA PHE A 316 -6.48 6.27 -18.44
C PHE A 316 -7.58 6.45 -17.38
N ASP A 317 -8.74 6.88 -17.82
CA ASP A 317 -9.93 6.96 -16.98
C ASP A 317 -10.40 5.53 -16.60
N ILE A 318 -10.56 5.29 -15.31
CA ILE A 318 -10.96 4.00 -14.72
C ILE A 318 -12.39 3.56 -15.09
N GLU A 319 -13.17 4.41 -15.73
CA GLU A 319 -14.52 4.15 -16.20
C GLU A 319 -14.62 4.14 -17.74
N ASN A 320 -13.50 4.39 -18.45
CA ASN A 320 -13.45 4.46 -19.91
C ASN A 320 -12.62 3.31 -20.53
N PRO A 321 -13.20 2.12 -20.76
CA PRO A 321 -12.48 1.00 -21.36
C PRO A 321 -12.03 1.27 -22.80
N LYS A 322 -12.64 2.21 -23.52
CA LYS A 322 -12.22 2.58 -24.88
C LYS A 322 -10.89 3.29 -24.89
N GLU A 323 -10.64 4.15 -23.92
CA GLU A 323 -9.36 4.84 -23.76
C GLU A 323 -8.23 3.83 -23.46
N LEU A 324 -8.46 2.90 -22.53
CA LEU A 324 -7.51 1.83 -22.26
C LEU A 324 -7.26 0.95 -23.48
N ALA A 325 -8.32 0.60 -24.25
CA ALA A 325 -8.18 -0.15 -25.49
C ALA A 325 -7.32 0.59 -26.52
N GLN A 326 -7.47 1.91 -26.61
CA GLN A 326 -6.64 2.74 -27.49
C GLN A 326 -5.18 2.75 -27.04
N HIS A 327 -4.91 2.94 -25.73
CA HIS A 327 -3.54 2.88 -25.18
C HIS A 327 -2.89 1.51 -25.44
N ILE A 328 -3.63 0.40 -25.26
CA ILE A 328 -3.12 -0.94 -25.57
C ILE A 328 -2.79 -1.06 -27.07
N THR A 329 -3.68 -0.57 -27.94
CA THR A 329 -3.48 -0.59 -29.39
C THR A 329 -2.23 0.19 -29.79
N ASP A 330 -2.07 1.41 -29.27
CA ASP A 330 -0.94 2.26 -29.57
C ASP A 330 0.38 1.69 -29.02
N TYR A 331 0.32 1.02 -27.85
CA TYR A 331 1.49 0.33 -27.30
C TYR A 331 1.93 -0.84 -28.18
N VAL A 332 1.00 -1.70 -28.60
CA VAL A 332 1.27 -2.85 -29.49
C VAL A 332 1.83 -2.39 -30.84
N ASN A 333 1.30 -1.29 -31.37
CA ASN A 333 1.77 -0.72 -32.65
C ASN A 333 3.03 0.13 -32.53
N LYS A 334 3.56 0.34 -31.30
CA LYS A 334 4.69 1.23 -31.02
C LYS A 334 4.44 2.68 -31.43
N THR A 335 3.19 3.12 -31.39
CA THR A 335 2.74 4.48 -31.69
C THR A 335 2.35 5.25 -30.44
N ILE A 336 2.40 4.62 -29.26
CA ILE A 336 2.05 5.27 -28.01
C ILE A 336 2.97 6.48 -27.75
N GLN A 337 2.34 7.58 -27.43
CA GLN A 337 3.05 8.76 -26.92
C GLN A 337 2.80 8.81 -25.43
N PHE A 338 3.84 8.55 -24.67
CA PHE A 338 3.76 8.66 -23.22
C PHE A 338 3.62 10.13 -22.82
N GLU A 339 2.59 10.41 -22.05
CA GLU A 339 2.30 11.79 -21.62
C GLU A 339 3.22 12.24 -20.48
N GLY A 340 3.86 11.27 -19.80
CA GLY A 340 4.56 11.54 -18.56
C GLY A 340 3.60 12.02 -17.46
N ASN A 341 4.12 12.67 -16.45
CA ASN A 341 3.30 13.21 -15.37
C ASN A 341 3.64 14.68 -15.14
N SER A 342 2.69 15.56 -15.44
CA SER A 342 2.84 17.00 -15.23
C SER A 342 2.47 17.45 -13.80
N THR A 343 2.01 16.54 -12.95
CA THR A 343 1.58 16.89 -11.59
C THR A 343 2.80 17.10 -10.70
N THR A 344 2.95 18.29 -10.16
CA THR A 344 3.99 18.62 -9.17
C THR A 344 3.45 18.44 -7.77
N PHE A 345 4.24 17.85 -6.88
CA PHE A 345 3.92 17.66 -5.48
C PHE A 345 4.91 18.42 -4.61
N ASP A 346 4.40 19.01 -3.53
CA ASP A 346 5.28 19.69 -2.56
C ASP A 346 6.12 18.63 -1.82
N LYS A 347 7.42 18.67 -2.07
CA LYS A 347 8.41 17.78 -1.45
C LYS A 347 9.05 18.40 -0.19
N ASN A 348 8.77 19.67 0.13
CA ASN A 348 9.51 20.39 1.17
C ASN A 348 9.18 19.94 2.60
N ASP A 349 8.03 19.27 2.83
CA ASP A 349 7.59 18.83 4.14
C ASP A 349 7.51 17.28 4.24
N GLN A 350 8.25 16.58 3.36
CA GLN A 350 8.26 15.12 3.30
C GLN A 350 9.43 14.56 4.10
N LEU A 351 9.17 13.45 4.81
CA LEU A 351 10.18 12.62 5.43
C LEU A 351 10.42 11.41 4.51
N ASN A 352 11.62 11.30 3.94
CA ASN A 352 11.89 10.35 2.86
C ASN A 352 12.52 9.04 3.33
N ASP A 353 12.90 8.95 4.61
CA ASP A 353 13.53 7.78 5.20
C ASP A 353 13.20 7.64 6.69
N TRP A 354 13.43 6.44 7.23
CA TRP A 354 13.13 6.13 8.63
C TRP A 354 13.99 6.94 9.61
N ASN A 355 15.24 7.26 9.29
CA ASN A 355 16.09 8.02 10.19
C ASN A 355 15.56 9.44 10.40
N SER A 356 15.11 10.08 9.32
CA SER A 356 14.44 11.39 9.39
C SER A 356 13.17 11.35 10.25
N ILE A 357 12.41 10.23 10.17
CA ILE A 357 11.24 10.03 11.02
C ILE A 357 11.66 9.91 12.47
N PHE A 358 12.65 9.07 12.79
CA PHE A 358 13.10 8.88 14.18
C PHE A 358 13.68 10.16 14.78
N ASP A 359 14.45 10.91 14.00
CA ASP A 359 14.94 12.23 14.43
C ASP A 359 13.77 13.17 14.73
N TYR A 360 12.71 13.16 13.90
CA TYR A 360 11.51 13.94 14.11
C TYR A 360 10.72 13.50 15.36
N LEU A 361 10.57 12.19 15.60
CA LEU A 361 9.88 11.64 16.77
C LEU A 361 10.59 12.04 18.07
N LEU A 362 11.93 12.08 18.07
CA LEU A 362 12.79 12.33 19.22
C LEU A 362 13.15 13.80 19.44
N LYS A 363 12.87 14.65 18.47
CA LYS A 363 13.10 16.09 18.59
C LYS A 363 12.32 16.63 19.79
N ASP A 364 12.94 17.44 20.64
CA ASP A 364 12.34 18.01 21.86
C ASP A 364 11.18 18.97 21.59
#